data_d024d855a0aa0e363ad93acf925266a7
#
_entry.id   d024d855a0aa0e363ad93acf925266a7
#
_cell.length_a   1.000
_cell.length_b   1.000
_cell.length_c   1.000
_cell.angle_alpha   90.00
_cell.angle_beta   90.00
_cell.angle_gamma   90.00
#
_symmetry.space_group_name_H-M   'P 1'
#
loop_
_entity.id
_entity.type
_entity.pdbx_description
1 polymer ?
#
loop_
_entity_poly.entity_id
_entity_poly.type
_entity_poly.pdbx_seq_one_letter_code
_entity_poly.pdbx_strand_id
1 'polypeptide(L)'
;MSTAVKTSVKESAPTWTCARCEMTIRWMPGHERRSRPAGWAKQNGNFYCLACRRSLAAESAYESAPADMPMEKRAKLRATAVIDFEIKRDPERPNGEIAKIVRCSVPAVLKARRRLEGENAS
;
A
#
# COMPACT_ATOMS: atom_id res chain seq x y z
N MET A 1 7.90 -24.05 31.52
CA MET A 1 7.78 -23.96 30.94
C MET A 1 7.24 -23.77 30.02
N SER A 2 6.84 -23.86 30.04
CA SER A 2 6.15 -23.56 29.11
C SER A 2 6.72 -23.30 27.93
N THR A 3 7.67 -23.37 27.77
CA THR A 3 8.37 -23.14 26.66
C THR A 3 8.17 -24.05 25.56
N ALA A 4 8.01 -25.26 25.80
CA ALA A 4 7.80 -26.24 24.78
C ALA A 4 6.55 -25.94 24.01
N VAL A 5 5.63 -25.41 24.66
CA VAL A 5 4.41 -25.09 24.04
C VAL A 5 4.59 -24.09 22.96
N LYS A 6 5.48 -23.21 23.12
CA LYS A 6 5.69 -22.25 22.13
C LYS A 6 6.18 -22.80 20.86
N THR A 7 6.93 -23.83 20.92
CA THR A 7 7.44 -24.47 19.74
C THR A 7 6.31 -24.95 18.88
N SER A 8 5.34 -25.56 19.47
CA SER A 8 4.24 -26.09 18.71
C SER A 8 3.46 -24.95 18.08
N VAL A 9 3.34 -23.87 18.74
CA VAL A 9 2.66 -22.74 18.20
C VAL A 9 3.39 -22.18 16.99
N LYS A 10 4.68 -22.18 17.04
CA LYS A 10 5.41 -21.68 15.94
C LYS A 10 5.29 -22.50 14.71
N GLU A 11 5.06 -23.74 14.86
CA GLU A 11 4.92 -24.62 13.73
C GLU A 11 3.62 -24.42 13.00
N SER A 12 2.69 -23.69 13.58
CA SER A 12 1.45 -23.41 12.88
C SER A 12 1.71 -22.33 11.84
N ALA A 13 0.70 -21.94 11.14
CA ALA A 13 0.81 -20.99 10.05
C ALA A 13 1.41 -19.67 10.50
N PRO A 14 2.21 -19.06 9.69
CA PRO A 14 2.78 -17.76 10.02
C PRO A 14 1.72 -16.69 10.19
N THR A 15 2.01 -15.73 11.02
CA THR A 15 1.13 -14.60 11.28
C THR A 15 1.77 -13.35 10.69
N TRP A 16 0.96 -12.55 10.03
CA TRP A 16 1.40 -11.31 9.42
C TRP A 16 0.75 -10.14 10.14
N THR A 17 1.54 -9.22 10.66
CA THR A 17 1.02 -8.07 11.40
C THR A 17 1.49 -6.78 10.75
N CYS A 18 0.55 -5.88 10.48
CA CYS A 18 0.88 -4.58 9.92
C CYS A 18 1.51 -3.70 10.99
N ALA A 19 2.67 -3.14 10.70
CA ALA A 19 3.38 -2.32 11.68
C ALA A 19 2.68 -1.00 11.98
N ARG A 20 1.76 -0.56 11.10
CA ARG A 20 1.09 0.73 11.28
C ARG A 20 -0.27 0.59 11.94
N CYS A 21 -1.14 -0.29 11.44
CA CYS A 21 -2.50 -0.41 11.99
C CYS A 21 -2.68 -1.63 12.88
N GLU A 22 -1.66 -2.46 12.96
CA GLU A 22 -1.65 -3.65 13.82
C GLU A 22 -2.64 -4.74 13.40
N MET A 23 -3.22 -4.62 12.21
CA MET A 23 -4.05 -5.68 11.68
C MET A 23 -3.23 -6.95 11.52
N THR A 24 -3.78 -8.07 11.94
CA THR A 24 -3.09 -9.36 11.88
C THR A 24 -3.85 -10.33 10.98
N ILE A 25 -3.12 -11.02 10.12
CA ILE A 25 -3.67 -12.06 9.27
C ILE A 25 -3.01 -13.38 9.62
N ARG A 26 -3.83 -14.40 9.81
CA ARG A 26 -3.36 -15.75 10.07
C ARG A 26 -4.11 -16.69 9.13
N TRP A 27 -3.38 -17.55 8.44
CA TRP A 27 -4.02 -18.52 7.56
C TRP A 27 -4.59 -19.65 8.39
N MET A 28 -5.74 -20.18 7.97
CA MET A 28 -6.38 -21.28 8.67
C MET A 28 -5.54 -22.53 8.54
N PRO A 29 -5.51 -23.39 9.57
CA PRO A 29 -4.81 -24.67 9.47
C PRO A 29 -5.35 -25.47 8.31
N GLY A 30 -4.48 -26.07 7.55
CA GLY A 30 -4.86 -26.84 6.38
C GLY A 30 -5.03 -26.00 5.13
N HIS A 31 -5.09 -24.68 5.30
CA HIS A 31 -5.20 -23.76 4.17
C HIS A 31 -4.07 -22.74 4.20
N GLU A 32 -3.07 -22.98 4.98
CA GLU A 32 -2.00 -22.03 5.14
C GLU A 32 -1.27 -21.77 3.86
N ARG A 33 -1.10 -20.54 3.57
CA ARG A 33 -0.20 -20.10 2.54
C ARG A 33 0.92 -19.44 3.28
N ARG A 34 2.10 -19.88 3.05
CA ARG A 34 3.23 -19.29 3.76
C ARG A 34 3.68 -17.98 3.13
N SER A 35 3.03 -17.59 2.08
CA SER A 35 3.35 -16.36 1.41
C SER A 35 2.65 -15.17 2.06
N ARG A 36 3.19 -14.02 1.83
CA ARG A 36 2.62 -12.76 2.27
C ARG A 36 1.20 -12.59 1.75
N PRO A 37 0.30 -12.00 2.53
CA PRO A 37 -1.04 -11.70 2.03
C PRO A 37 -0.99 -10.74 0.85
N ALA A 38 -2.00 -10.81 -0.01
CA ALA A 38 -2.03 -9.97 -1.20
C ALA A 38 -2.02 -8.50 -0.83
N GLY A 39 -1.21 -7.73 -1.52
CA GLY A 39 -1.09 -6.30 -1.31
C GLY A 39 -0.15 -5.89 -0.18
N TRP A 40 0.24 -6.81 0.67
CA TRP A 40 1.19 -6.48 1.74
C TRP A 40 2.60 -6.39 1.17
N ALA A 41 3.42 -5.57 1.79
CA ALA A 41 4.82 -5.47 1.40
C ALA A 41 5.68 -5.08 2.59
N LYS A 42 6.95 -5.43 2.51
CA LYS A 42 7.93 -5.07 3.52
C LYS A 42 8.57 -3.74 3.12
N GLN A 43 8.58 -2.80 4.06
CA GLN A 43 9.22 -1.51 3.84
C GLN A 43 9.99 -1.15 5.12
N ASN A 44 11.22 -0.78 4.98
CA ASN A 44 12.07 -0.40 6.12
C ASN A 44 12.09 -1.46 7.23
N GLY A 45 12.09 -2.72 6.83
CA GLY A 45 12.14 -3.81 7.79
C GLY A 45 10.82 -4.24 8.39
N ASN A 46 9.74 -3.55 8.09
CA ASN A 46 8.42 -3.85 8.63
C ASN A 46 7.43 -4.19 7.54
N PHE A 47 6.43 -5.01 7.87
CA PHE A 47 5.36 -5.31 6.92
C PHE A 47 4.21 -4.35 7.11
N TYR A 48 3.60 -3.96 6.00
CA TYR A 48 2.45 -3.06 6.01
C TYR A 48 1.36 -3.61 5.11
N CYS A 49 0.11 -3.50 5.54
CA CYS A 49 -1.03 -3.90 4.72
C CYS A 49 -1.24 -2.89 3.59
N LEU A 50 -2.06 -3.27 2.62
CA LEU A 50 -2.26 -2.42 1.45
C LEU A 50 -2.83 -1.05 1.80
N ALA A 51 -3.82 -1.00 2.68
CA ALA A 51 -4.41 0.27 3.08
C ALA A 51 -3.38 1.20 3.72
N CYS A 52 -2.52 0.65 4.57
CA CYS A 52 -1.48 1.46 5.20
C CYS A 52 -0.40 1.88 4.21
N ARG A 53 -0.12 1.05 3.22
CA ARG A 53 0.82 1.42 2.17
C ARG A 53 0.32 2.62 1.38
N ARG A 54 -0.99 2.66 1.09
CA ARG A 54 -1.59 3.83 0.42
C ARG A 54 -1.49 5.07 1.29
N SER A 55 -1.79 4.93 2.56
CA SER A 55 -1.71 6.05 3.50
C SER A 55 -0.29 6.57 3.64
N LEU A 56 0.67 5.66 3.69
CA LEU A 56 2.06 6.07 3.79
C LEU A 56 2.52 6.82 2.54
N ALA A 57 2.05 6.40 1.36
CA ALA A 57 2.37 7.11 0.13
C ALA A 57 1.80 8.53 0.16
N ALA A 58 0.58 8.68 0.64
CA ALA A 58 -0.04 10.00 0.75
C ALA A 58 0.68 10.87 1.77
N GLU A 59 1.03 10.30 2.91
CA GLU A 59 1.74 11.02 3.96
C GLU A 59 3.11 11.48 3.51
N SER A 60 3.81 10.60 2.80
CA SER A 60 5.12 10.93 2.29
C SER A 60 5.07 12.10 1.31
N ALA A 61 4.08 12.10 0.42
CA ALA A 61 3.92 13.20 -0.53
C ALA A 61 3.61 14.51 0.18
N TYR A 62 2.75 14.44 1.19
CA TYR A 62 2.38 15.62 1.96
C TYR A 62 3.60 16.20 2.69
N GLU A 63 4.38 15.33 3.30
CA GLU A 63 5.55 15.75 4.08
C GLU A 63 6.69 16.25 3.20
N SER A 64 6.78 15.74 1.98
CA SER A 64 7.82 16.15 1.06
C SER A 64 7.52 17.48 0.37
N ALA A 65 6.32 17.99 0.52
CA ALA A 65 5.95 19.23 -0.12
C ALA A 65 6.69 20.42 0.52
N PRO A 66 6.99 21.46 -0.26
CA PRO A 66 7.63 22.65 0.30
C PRO A 66 6.82 23.24 1.44
N ALA A 67 7.49 23.79 2.43
CA ALA A 67 6.84 24.32 3.63
C ALA A 67 5.85 25.43 3.32
N ASP A 68 6.10 26.19 2.29
CA ASP A 68 5.24 27.33 1.91
C ASP A 68 4.10 26.95 0.98
N MET A 69 3.96 25.66 0.65
CA MET A 69 2.90 25.25 -0.26
C MET A 69 1.54 25.39 0.40
N PRO A 70 0.54 25.95 -0.28
CA PRO A 70 -0.81 26.06 0.28
C PRO A 70 -1.42 24.70 0.58
N MET A 71 -2.27 24.64 1.60
CA MET A 71 -2.91 23.41 2.01
C MET A 71 -3.66 22.71 0.87
N GLU A 72 -4.32 23.47 0.02
CA GLU A 72 -5.05 22.90 -1.10
C GLU A 72 -4.15 22.12 -2.04
N LYS A 73 -2.96 22.66 -2.30
CA LYS A 73 -2.01 22.00 -3.18
C LYS A 73 -1.41 20.77 -2.52
N ARG A 74 -1.19 20.84 -1.20
CA ARG A 74 -0.70 19.67 -0.47
C ARG A 74 -1.72 18.54 -0.52
N ALA A 75 -3.00 18.87 -0.40
CA ALA A 75 -4.06 17.86 -0.47
C ALA A 75 -4.08 17.20 -1.85
N LYS A 76 -3.84 17.96 -2.90
CA LYS A 76 -3.76 17.40 -4.25
C LYS A 76 -2.58 16.46 -4.40
N LEU A 77 -1.46 16.80 -3.77
CA LEU A 77 -0.29 15.91 -3.81
C LEU A 77 -0.58 14.57 -3.16
N ARG A 78 -1.30 14.60 -2.04
CA ARG A 78 -1.69 13.36 -1.37
C ARG A 78 -2.56 12.50 -2.29
N ALA A 79 -3.56 13.11 -2.92
CA ALA A 79 -4.45 12.39 -3.80
C ALA A 79 -3.71 11.82 -5.01
N THR A 80 -2.83 12.61 -5.58
CA THR A 80 -2.03 12.17 -6.72
C THR A 80 -1.11 11.01 -6.33
N ALA A 81 -0.53 11.06 -5.15
CA ALA A 81 0.36 10.01 -4.69
C ALA A 81 -0.36 8.68 -4.56
N VAL A 82 -1.61 8.68 -4.12
CA VAL A 82 -2.39 7.46 -4.01
C VAL A 82 -2.71 6.89 -5.40
N ILE A 83 -3.06 7.76 -6.34
CA ILE A 83 -3.30 7.33 -7.72
C ILE A 83 -2.03 6.69 -8.30
N ASP A 84 -0.91 7.36 -8.14
CA ASP A 84 0.39 6.86 -8.62
C ASP A 84 0.72 5.51 -7.99
N PHE A 85 0.48 5.38 -6.71
CA PHE A 85 0.74 4.15 -5.99
C PHE A 85 -0.06 2.98 -6.60
N GLU A 86 -1.35 3.20 -6.89
CA GLU A 86 -2.17 2.13 -7.46
C GLU A 86 -1.75 1.80 -8.89
N ILE A 87 -1.38 2.77 -9.68
CA ILE A 87 -0.92 2.52 -11.04
C ILE A 87 0.38 1.71 -11.02
N LYS A 88 1.31 2.11 -10.18
CA LYS A 88 2.60 1.41 -10.10
C LYS A 88 2.45 0.00 -9.55
N ARG A 89 1.50 -0.19 -8.66
CA ARG A 89 1.26 -1.49 -8.06
C ARG A 89 0.71 -2.49 -9.08
N ASP A 90 -0.17 -2.03 -9.95
CA ASP A 90 -0.79 -2.90 -10.97
C ASP A 90 -1.05 -2.08 -12.23
N PRO A 91 -0.03 -1.91 -13.08
CA PRO A 91 -0.15 -1.07 -14.27
C PRO A 91 -1.20 -1.55 -15.28
N GLU A 92 -1.53 -2.84 -15.21
CA GLU A 92 -2.50 -3.42 -16.13
C GLU A 92 -3.95 -3.23 -15.71
N ARG A 93 -4.17 -2.71 -14.53
CA ARG A 93 -5.52 -2.55 -14.02
C ARG A 93 -6.25 -1.47 -14.82
N PRO A 94 -7.51 -1.71 -15.21
CA PRO A 94 -8.27 -0.71 -15.98
C PRO A 94 -8.44 0.60 -15.21
N ASN A 95 -8.43 1.70 -15.94
CA ASN A 95 -8.53 3.03 -15.35
C ASN A 95 -9.79 3.21 -14.49
N GLY A 96 -10.90 2.65 -14.95
CA GLY A 96 -12.15 2.75 -14.18
C GLY A 96 -12.07 2.06 -12.83
N GLU A 97 -11.33 0.95 -12.75
CA GLU A 97 -11.16 0.26 -11.47
C GLU A 97 -10.28 1.05 -10.54
N ILE A 98 -9.19 1.61 -11.05
CA ILE A 98 -8.31 2.44 -10.24
C ILE A 98 -9.09 3.65 -9.70
N ALA A 99 -9.88 4.28 -10.57
CA ALA A 99 -10.68 5.43 -10.17
C ALA A 99 -11.62 5.10 -9.02
N LYS A 100 -12.23 3.91 -9.05
CA LYS A 100 -13.12 3.48 -7.96
C LYS A 100 -12.35 3.22 -6.67
N ILE A 101 -11.21 2.58 -6.77
CA ILE A 101 -10.41 2.24 -5.59
C ILE A 101 -9.96 3.49 -4.86
N VAL A 102 -9.46 4.47 -5.60
CA VAL A 102 -8.92 5.68 -4.98
C VAL A 102 -9.91 6.83 -4.92
N ARG A 103 -11.13 6.60 -5.40
CA ARG A 103 -12.22 7.58 -5.36
C ARG A 103 -11.86 8.87 -6.10
N CYS A 104 -11.47 8.72 -7.34
CA CYS A 104 -11.19 9.87 -8.19
C CYS A 104 -11.86 9.67 -9.55
N SER A 105 -11.67 10.60 -10.45
CA SER A 105 -12.25 10.51 -11.79
C SER A 105 -11.33 9.71 -12.72
N VAL A 106 -11.89 9.14 -13.78
CA VAL A 106 -11.09 8.45 -14.78
C VAL A 106 -10.11 9.41 -15.46
N PRO A 107 -10.49 10.65 -15.80
CA PRO A 107 -9.52 11.60 -16.36
C PRO A 107 -8.32 11.83 -15.45
N ALA A 108 -8.51 11.80 -14.13
CA ALA A 108 -7.40 11.96 -13.19
C ALA A 108 -6.42 10.80 -13.29
N VAL A 109 -6.93 9.57 -13.46
CA VAL A 109 -6.08 8.39 -13.65
C VAL A 109 -5.30 8.51 -14.97
N LEU A 110 -5.98 8.91 -16.04
CA LEU A 110 -5.33 9.08 -17.34
C LEU A 110 -4.22 10.11 -17.28
N LYS A 111 -4.47 11.21 -16.60
CA LYS A 111 -3.47 12.25 -16.44
C LYS A 111 -2.25 11.74 -15.68
N ALA A 112 -2.49 10.96 -14.63
CA ALA A 112 -1.41 10.37 -13.85
C ALA A 112 -0.59 9.40 -14.69
N ARG A 113 -1.26 8.58 -15.51
CA ARG A 113 -0.54 7.64 -16.38
C ARG A 113 0.37 8.36 -17.36
N ARG A 114 -0.11 9.44 -17.97
CA ARG A 114 0.70 10.20 -18.91
C ARG A 114 1.91 10.81 -18.22
N ARG A 115 1.72 11.32 -17.04
CA ARG A 115 2.82 11.92 -16.28
C ARG A 115 3.87 10.86 -15.92
N LEU A 116 3.42 9.70 -15.46
CA LEU A 116 4.33 8.62 -15.09
C LEU A 116 5.07 8.06 -16.30
N GLU A 117 4.40 7.96 -17.43
CA GLU A 117 5.05 7.54 -18.67
C GLU A 117 6.12 8.52 -19.10
N GLY A 118 5.86 9.80 -18.96
CA GLY A 118 6.84 10.82 -19.26
C GLY A 118 8.06 10.74 -18.35
N GLU A 119 7.86 10.47 -17.08
CA GLU A 119 8.95 10.28 -16.14
C GLU A 119 9.79 9.08 -16.52
N ASN A 120 9.13 7.98 -16.88
CA ASN A 120 9.85 6.76 -17.25
C ASN A 120 10.59 6.88 -18.58
N ALA A 121 10.14 7.74 -19.45
CA ALA A 121 10.76 7.94 -20.74
C ALA A 121 12.03 8.81 -20.68
N SER A 122 12.22 9.49 -19.59
CA SER A 122 13.42 10.31 -19.39
C SER A 122 14.64 9.50 -18.94
#